data_fc4ceef56f1be70eaf3ecde0d3789595
#
_entry.id   fc4ceef56f1be70eaf3ecde0d3789595
#
_cell.length_a   1.000
_cell.length_b   1.000
_cell.length_c   1.000
_cell.angle_alpha   90.00
_cell.angle_beta   90.00
_cell.angle_gamma   90.00
#
_symmetry.space_group_name_H-M   'P 1'
#
loop_
_entity.id
_entity.type
_entity.pdbx_description
1 polymer ?
#
loop_
_entity_poly.entity_id
_entity_poly.type
_entity_poly.pdbx_seq_one_letter_code
_entity_poly.pdbx_strand_id
1 'polypeptide(L)'
;MRVVNATGLTAIDLGLRGAASGVFLLIVLVALLRRATGQQALLGIAMCAGGMFYAIATAPNLPKTAWWWVLPILSAQPAVFWLWARAAFDDDFVLRRWHGALWLSIVVFGFAITLAWANWPALAGAGGRVLALATLVLALAAAVQTVKTWRADLVARRRRLRLAMLAINVVLIATVAVAGFAAIPVAVPGAPGSLPTALGLFVVAMLAGICLFSAPAMAVNDATAAIASGEAGRQPPAAGPAAGRVVVDPILLRRLDHLMTVERTYRQEGLAIGALAARLDVPEHRLRQAINEGLGYRNFNAFLNRYRIEDARLALSDVTQREVPVLTIAMDAGFQSIGPFNRAFKAETGMTPTEFRREALSRPDSAELSPPRREIG
;
A
#
# COMPACT_ATOMS: atom_id res chain seq x y z
N MET A 1 -0.80 -26.74 43.12
CA MET A 1 -1.10 -25.36 42.69
C MET A 1 -0.30 -24.96 41.45
N ARG A 2 1.02 -25.19 41.28
CA ARG A 2 1.82 -24.82 40.09
C ARG A 2 1.39 -25.52 38.79
N VAL A 3 0.95 -26.77 38.82
CA VAL A 3 0.54 -27.56 37.65
C VAL A 3 -0.79 -27.06 37.08
N VAL A 4 -1.74 -26.69 37.95
CA VAL A 4 -3.06 -26.15 37.53
C VAL A 4 -2.92 -24.79 36.83
N ASN A 5 -1.98 -23.95 37.29
CA ASN A 5 -1.70 -22.66 36.62
C ASN A 5 -1.03 -22.81 35.25
N ALA A 6 -0.16 -23.81 35.09
CA ALA A 6 0.49 -24.06 33.78
C ALA A 6 -0.49 -24.57 32.74
N THR A 7 -1.45 -25.43 33.08
CA THR A 7 -2.49 -25.89 32.14
C THR A 7 -3.48 -24.79 31.78
N GLY A 8 -3.83 -23.91 32.70
CA GLY A 8 -4.69 -22.76 32.48
C GLY A 8 -4.06 -21.75 31.48
N LEU A 9 -2.78 -21.41 31.64
CA LEU A 9 -2.05 -20.52 30.78
C LEU A 9 -1.90 -21.09 29.36
N THR A 10 -1.68 -22.40 29.23
CA THR A 10 -1.62 -23.09 27.94
C THR A 10 -2.97 -23.06 27.21
N ALA A 11 -4.08 -23.21 27.92
CA ALA A 11 -5.42 -23.14 27.39
C ALA A 11 -5.73 -21.72 26.84
N ILE A 12 -5.34 -20.69 27.59
CA ILE A 12 -5.49 -19.29 27.16
C ILE A 12 -4.63 -19.03 25.90
N ASP A 13 -3.38 -19.48 25.87
CA ASP A 13 -2.49 -19.35 24.71
C ASP A 13 -3.10 -19.98 23.45
N LEU A 14 -3.57 -21.21 23.55
CA LEU A 14 -4.24 -21.92 22.46
C LEU A 14 -5.55 -21.25 22.03
N GLY A 15 -6.32 -20.75 22.98
CA GLY A 15 -7.55 -19.99 22.71
C GLY A 15 -7.29 -18.71 21.90
N LEU A 16 -6.28 -17.93 22.28
CA LEU A 16 -5.89 -16.71 21.56
C LEU A 16 -5.39 -17.01 20.15
N ARG A 17 -4.59 -18.08 19.98
CA ARG A 17 -4.12 -18.52 18.64
C ARG A 17 -5.25 -19.03 17.77
N GLY A 18 -6.19 -19.78 18.33
CA GLY A 18 -7.38 -20.24 17.64
C GLY A 18 -8.25 -19.08 17.18
N ALA A 19 -8.50 -18.11 18.05
CA ALA A 19 -9.24 -16.90 17.73
C ALA A 19 -8.54 -16.08 16.63
N ALA A 20 -7.23 -15.87 16.73
CA ALA A 20 -6.44 -15.19 15.69
C ALA A 20 -6.52 -15.91 14.34
N SER A 21 -6.36 -17.24 14.34
CA SER A 21 -6.49 -18.07 13.12
C SER A 21 -7.88 -17.99 12.51
N GLY A 22 -8.94 -17.99 13.34
CA GLY A 22 -10.31 -17.82 12.88
C GLY A 22 -10.56 -16.47 12.20
N VAL A 23 -10.03 -15.38 12.77
CA VAL A 23 -10.13 -14.04 12.16
C VAL A 23 -9.34 -13.98 10.85
N PHE A 24 -8.12 -14.50 10.77
CA PHE A 24 -7.36 -14.56 9.52
C PHE A 24 -8.08 -15.38 8.45
N LEU A 25 -8.64 -16.54 8.82
CA LEU A 25 -9.41 -17.38 7.91
C LEU A 25 -10.65 -16.64 7.39
N LEU A 26 -11.37 -15.94 8.27
CA LEU A 26 -12.53 -15.13 7.88
C LEU A 26 -12.14 -14.05 6.87
N ILE A 27 -11.02 -13.36 7.09
CA ILE A 27 -10.49 -12.33 6.16
C ILE A 27 -10.19 -12.96 4.79
N VAL A 28 -9.54 -14.12 4.76
CA VAL A 28 -9.24 -14.85 3.53
C VAL A 28 -10.52 -15.26 2.80
N LEU A 29 -11.48 -15.85 3.50
CA LEU A 29 -12.74 -16.27 2.93
C LEU A 29 -13.53 -15.09 2.35
N VAL A 30 -13.63 -13.97 3.07
CA VAL A 30 -14.30 -12.76 2.58
C VAL A 30 -13.60 -12.20 1.35
N ALA A 31 -12.25 -12.19 1.31
CA ALA A 31 -11.50 -11.74 0.15
C ALA A 31 -11.74 -12.64 -1.08
N LEU A 32 -11.79 -13.97 -0.89
CA LEU A 32 -12.09 -14.93 -1.95
C LEU A 32 -13.53 -14.82 -2.46
N LEU A 33 -14.50 -14.73 -1.55
CA LEU A 33 -15.93 -14.57 -1.90
C LEU A 33 -16.19 -13.28 -2.67
N ARG A 34 -15.50 -12.19 -2.32
CA ARG A 34 -15.56 -10.91 -3.03
C ARG A 34 -14.79 -10.92 -4.36
N ARG A 35 -14.19 -12.05 -4.76
CA ARG A 35 -13.35 -12.18 -5.95
C ARG A 35 -12.33 -11.04 -6.04
N ALA A 36 -11.73 -10.70 -4.91
CA ALA A 36 -10.75 -9.61 -4.82
C ALA A 36 -9.53 -9.95 -5.71
N THR A 37 -9.50 -9.38 -6.91
CA THR A 37 -8.45 -9.61 -7.92
C THR A 37 -7.51 -8.42 -7.90
N GLY A 38 -6.34 -8.52 -7.52
CA GLY A 38 -5.36 -7.41 -7.50
C GLY A 38 -4.16 -7.80 -6.66
N GLN A 39 -3.03 -7.20 -6.96
CA GLN A 39 -1.77 -7.51 -6.28
C GLN A 39 -1.87 -7.31 -4.76
N GLN A 40 -2.53 -6.23 -4.33
CA GLN A 40 -2.74 -5.93 -2.91
C GLN A 40 -3.61 -7.00 -2.22
N ALA A 41 -4.68 -7.44 -2.86
CA ALA A 41 -5.57 -8.47 -2.32
C ALA A 41 -4.85 -9.83 -2.23
N LEU A 42 -4.13 -10.21 -3.27
CA LEU A 42 -3.36 -11.46 -3.29
C LEU A 42 -2.30 -11.49 -2.18
N LEU A 43 -1.52 -10.42 -2.03
CA LEU A 43 -0.52 -10.31 -0.97
C LEU A 43 -1.16 -10.23 0.43
N GLY A 44 -2.34 -9.62 0.55
CA GLY A 44 -3.12 -9.62 1.79
C GLY A 44 -3.60 -11.01 2.19
N ILE A 45 -4.09 -11.80 1.23
CA ILE A 45 -4.45 -13.21 1.45
C ILE A 45 -3.21 -14.02 1.87
N ALA A 46 -2.08 -13.86 1.18
CA ALA A 46 -0.83 -14.53 1.53
C ALA A 46 -0.33 -14.15 2.94
N MET A 47 -0.49 -12.88 3.33
CA MET A 47 -0.13 -12.40 4.66
C MET A 47 -1.03 -13.01 5.75
N CYS A 48 -2.35 -13.06 5.54
CA CYS A 48 -3.28 -13.68 6.48
C CYS A 48 -3.06 -15.21 6.58
N ALA A 49 -2.84 -15.87 5.45
CA ALA A 49 -2.50 -17.31 5.44
C ALA A 49 -1.19 -17.59 6.19
N GLY A 50 -0.17 -16.74 6.01
CA GLY A 50 1.08 -16.80 6.77
C GLY A 50 0.88 -16.53 8.26
N GLY A 51 0.03 -15.59 8.65
CA GLY A 51 -0.35 -15.33 10.04
C GLY A 51 -1.06 -16.53 10.70
N MET A 52 -1.97 -17.16 9.99
CA MET A 52 -2.63 -18.39 10.41
C MET A 52 -1.62 -19.54 10.56
N PHE A 53 -0.75 -19.71 9.58
CA PHE A 53 0.33 -20.70 9.65
C PHE A 53 1.26 -20.43 10.84
N TYR A 54 1.64 -19.18 11.08
CA TYR A 54 2.44 -18.78 12.24
C TYR A 54 1.75 -19.13 13.57
N ALA A 55 0.44 -18.88 13.68
CA ALA A 55 -0.34 -19.19 14.88
C ALA A 55 -0.29 -20.68 15.22
N ILE A 56 -0.47 -21.54 14.22
CA ILE A 56 -0.45 -23.00 14.34
C ILE A 56 0.97 -23.49 14.63
N ALA A 57 1.93 -23.03 13.82
CA ALA A 57 3.30 -23.49 13.85
C ALA A 57 4.04 -23.14 15.14
N THR A 58 3.69 -22.06 15.81
CA THR A 58 4.29 -21.66 17.08
C THR A 58 3.47 -22.08 18.30
N ALA A 59 2.42 -22.89 18.11
CA ALA A 59 1.63 -23.44 19.22
C ALA A 59 2.45 -24.33 20.14
N PRO A 60 2.21 -24.32 21.45
CA PRO A 60 3.00 -25.09 22.42
C PRO A 60 2.97 -26.61 22.19
N ASN A 61 1.92 -27.09 21.52
CA ASN A 61 1.73 -28.54 21.26
C ASN A 61 2.31 -29.03 19.92
N LEU A 62 2.91 -28.15 19.12
CA LEU A 62 3.50 -28.59 17.83
C LEU A 62 4.75 -29.46 18.11
N PRO A 63 4.84 -30.68 17.52
CA PRO A 63 6.00 -31.52 17.68
C PRO A 63 7.26 -30.84 17.12
N LYS A 64 8.36 -30.92 17.88
CA LYS A 64 9.65 -30.34 17.46
C LYS A 64 10.17 -30.96 16.17
N THR A 65 9.75 -32.19 15.87
CA THR A 65 10.05 -32.91 14.62
C THR A 65 9.48 -32.23 13.36
N ALA A 66 8.49 -31.34 13.49
CA ALA A 66 7.94 -30.60 12.36
C ALA A 66 8.76 -29.34 11.98
N TRP A 67 9.70 -28.92 12.83
CA TRP A 67 10.40 -27.65 12.70
C TRP A 67 11.31 -27.55 11.49
N TRP A 68 11.77 -28.66 10.94
CA TRP A 68 12.65 -28.69 9.76
C TRP A 68 11.99 -28.08 8.51
N TRP A 69 10.68 -28.16 8.38
CA TRP A 69 9.93 -27.55 7.27
C TRP A 69 9.16 -26.29 7.67
N VAL A 70 8.83 -26.13 8.94
CA VAL A 70 8.09 -24.99 9.48
C VAL A 70 8.95 -23.72 9.48
N LEU A 71 10.16 -23.79 10.03
CA LEU A 71 11.07 -22.64 10.13
C LEU A 71 11.38 -21.99 8.79
N PRO A 72 11.72 -22.74 7.71
CA PRO A 72 11.98 -22.15 6.40
C PRO A 72 10.81 -21.32 5.87
N ILE A 73 9.59 -21.81 6.02
CA ILE A 73 8.39 -21.12 5.53
C ILE A 73 8.14 -19.86 6.36
N LEU A 74 8.25 -19.96 7.69
CA LEU A 74 8.07 -18.80 8.58
C LEU A 74 9.11 -17.71 8.34
N SER A 75 10.34 -18.07 8.00
CA SER A 75 11.43 -17.13 7.75
C SER A 75 11.17 -16.21 6.55
N ALA A 76 10.32 -16.63 5.61
CA ALA A 76 9.96 -15.84 4.42
C ALA A 76 8.76 -14.89 4.64
N GLN A 77 8.08 -14.97 5.79
CA GLN A 77 6.93 -14.10 6.10
C GLN A 77 7.25 -12.60 6.10
N PRO A 78 8.42 -12.14 6.58
CA PRO A 78 8.80 -10.72 6.47
C PRO A 78 8.88 -10.19 5.05
N ALA A 79 9.23 -11.04 4.07
CA ALA A 79 9.22 -10.65 2.66
C ALA A 79 7.79 -10.41 2.15
N VAL A 80 6.84 -11.28 2.51
CA VAL A 80 5.41 -11.11 2.18
C VAL A 80 4.88 -9.81 2.80
N PHE A 81 5.23 -9.54 4.07
CA PHE A 81 4.84 -8.32 4.78
C PHE A 81 5.37 -7.06 4.07
N TRP A 82 6.64 -7.04 3.68
CA TRP A 82 7.24 -5.92 2.94
C TRP A 82 6.56 -5.70 1.59
N LEU A 83 6.31 -6.77 0.83
CA LEU A 83 5.62 -6.69 -0.46
C LEU A 83 4.19 -6.19 -0.32
N TRP A 84 3.48 -6.66 0.71
CA TRP A 84 2.14 -6.18 1.00
C TRP A 84 2.13 -4.71 1.39
N ALA A 85 3.08 -4.26 2.22
CA ALA A 85 3.21 -2.85 2.59
C ALA A 85 3.46 -1.97 1.35
N ARG A 86 4.29 -2.44 0.40
CA ARG A 86 4.48 -1.75 -0.89
C ARG A 86 3.19 -1.71 -1.71
N ALA A 87 2.52 -2.82 -1.88
CA ALA A 87 1.27 -2.88 -2.63
C ALA A 87 0.13 -2.05 -2.00
N ALA A 88 0.14 -1.88 -0.68
CA ALA A 88 -0.87 -1.10 0.05
C ALA A 88 -0.63 0.41 0.00
N PHE A 89 0.63 0.86 -0.11
CA PHE A 89 1.00 2.27 0.07
C PHE A 89 1.73 2.90 -1.13
N ASP A 90 2.12 2.11 -2.12
CA ASP A 90 2.75 2.54 -3.35
C ASP A 90 1.80 2.22 -4.51
N ASP A 91 1.10 3.23 -5.02
CA ASP A 91 0.10 3.07 -6.08
C ASP A 91 0.76 2.65 -7.43
N ASP A 92 2.07 2.89 -7.59
CA ASP A 92 2.85 2.50 -8.76
C ASP A 92 3.50 1.10 -8.63
N PHE A 93 3.24 0.40 -7.52
CA PHE A 93 3.86 -0.90 -7.27
C PHE A 93 3.33 -1.98 -8.22
N VAL A 94 4.24 -2.67 -8.90
CA VAL A 94 3.93 -3.83 -9.75
C VAL A 94 4.72 -5.04 -9.25
N LEU A 95 4.02 -6.14 -9.00
CA LEU A 95 4.64 -7.39 -8.59
C LEU A 95 5.40 -8.00 -9.79
N ARG A 96 6.72 -8.17 -9.63
CA ARG A 96 7.62 -8.72 -10.65
C ARG A 96 8.12 -10.11 -10.24
N ARG A 97 8.58 -10.91 -11.21
CA ARG A 97 9.09 -12.27 -10.96
C ARG A 97 10.23 -12.33 -9.94
N TRP A 98 11.07 -11.30 -9.85
CA TRP A 98 12.16 -11.26 -8.89
C TRP A 98 11.68 -11.19 -7.42
N HIS A 99 10.47 -10.67 -7.16
CA HIS A 99 9.88 -10.67 -5.81
C HIS A 99 9.58 -12.12 -5.36
N GLY A 100 9.09 -12.96 -6.28
CA GLY A 100 8.92 -14.39 -6.04
C GLY A 100 10.25 -15.11 -5.84
N ALA A 101 11.26 -14.75 -6.64
CA ALA A 101 12.61 -15.28 -6.49
C ALA A 101 13.23 -14.92 -5.13
N LEU A 102 13.03 -13.68 -4.65
CA LEU A 102 13.45 -13.25 -3.31
C LEU A 102 12.79 -14.11 -2.22
N TRP A 103 11.47 -14.28 -2.28
CA TRP A 103 10.74 -15.12 -1.32
C TRP A 103 11.27 -16.56 -1.33
N LEU A 104 11.40 -17.15 -2.51
CA LEU A 104 11.90 -18.53 -2.67
C LEU A 104 13.33 -18.66 -2.15
N SER A 105 14.22 -17.71 -2.40
CA SER A 105 15.60 -17.76 -1.93
C SER A 105 15.69 -17.75 -0.40
N ILE A 106 14.83 -17.00 0.28
CA ILE A 106 14.75 -17.01 1.75
C ILE A 106 14.27 -18.38 2.26
N VAL A 107 13.26 -18.98 1.62
CA VAL A 107 12.77 -20.32 1.98
C VAL A 107 13.86 -21.36 1.79
N VAL A 108 14.51 -21.39 0.62
CA VAL A 108 15.60 -22.34 0.33
C VAL A 108 16.77 -22.18 1.29
N PHE A 109 17.14 -20.93 1.60
CA PHE A 109 18.20 -20.65 2.58
C PHE A 109 17.79 -21.12 4.00
N GLY A 110 16.52 -20.92 4.39
CA GLY A 110 15.98 -21.45 5.63
C GLY A 110 16.06 -22.98 5.70
N PHE A 111 15.75 -23.70 4.61
CA PHE A 111 15.93 -25.15 4.52
C PHE A 111 17.40 -25.55 4.66
N ALA A 112 18.32 -24.86 4.00
CA ALA A 112 19.74 -25.12 4.11
C ALA A 112 20.22 -24.98 5.57
N ILE A 113 19.75 -23.96 6.31
CA ILE A 113 20.07 -23.77 7.72
C ILE A 113 19.55 -24.94 8.56
N THR A 114 18.30 -25.36 8.35
CA THR A 114 17.70 -26.46 9.15
C THR A 114 18.37 -27.79 8.88
N LEU A 115 18.76 -28.08 7.65
CA LEU A 115 19.53 -29.29 7.28
C LEU A 115 20.97 -29.25 7.83
N ALA A 116 21.60 -28.05 7.83
CA ALA A 116 22.95 -27.91 8.37
C ALA A 116 23.02 -28.06 9.89
N TRP A 117 21.90 -27.87 10.60
CA TRP A 117 21.89 -27.87 12.07
C TRP A 117 22.39 -29.16 12.71
N ALA A 118 22.14 -30.32 12.07
CA ALA A 118 22.54 -31.61 12.57
C ALA A 118 24.05 -31.84 12.52
N ASN A 119 24.73 -31.36 11.46
CA ASN A 119 26.15 -31.66 11.19
C ASN A 119 27.08 -30.47 11.41
N TRP A 120 26.57 -29.24 11.23
CA TRP A 120 27.36 -27.99 11.29
C TRP A 120 26.64 -26.91 12.09
N PRO A 121 26.47 -27.06 13.41
CA PRO A 121 25.67 -26.12 14.24
C PRO A 121 26.23 -24.70 14.24
N ALA A 122 27.54 -24.52 14.14
CA ALA A 122 28.16 -23.19 14.06
C ALA A 122 27.79 -22.46 12.76
N LEU A 123 27.80 -23.18 11.63
CA LEU A 123 27.40 -22.65 10.31
C LEU A 123 25.90 -22.35 10.28
N ALA A 124 25.07 -23.22 10.82
CA ALA A 124 23.63 -23.01 10.97
C ALA A 124 23.31 -21.79 11.83
N GLY A 125 24.04 -21.61 12.94
CA GLY A 125 23.93 -20.43 13.79
C GLY A 125 24.33 -19.13 13.06
N ALA A 126 25.40 -19.17 12.25
CA ALA A 126 25.79 -18.04 11.41
C ALA A 126 24.71 -17.72 10.36
N GLY A 127 24.17 -18.73 9.68
CA GLY A 127 23.06 -18.60 8.74
C GLY A 127 21.80 -18.01 9.38
N GLY A 128 21.47 -18.43 10.61
CA GLY A 128 20.36 -17.86 11.39
C GLY A 128 20.53 -16.36 11.65
N ARG A 129 21.75 -15.91 11.97
CA ARG A 129 22.05 -14.47 12.13
C ARG A 129 21.89 -13.67 10.82
N VAL A 130 22.32 -14.26 9.70
CA VAL A 130 22.12 -13.65 8.36
C VAL A 130 20.62 -13.53 8.06
N LEU A 131 19.83 -14.53 8.37
CA LEU A 131 18.38 -14.52 8.19
C LEU A 131 17.68 -13.49 9.08
N ALA A 132 18.12 -13.35 10.34
CA ALA A 132 17.65 -12.31 11.25
C ALA A 132 17.97 -10.90 10.71
N LEU A 133 19.17 -10.70 10.20
CA LEU A 133 19.57 -9.43 9.56
C LEU A 133 18.70 -9.14 8.32
N ALA A 134 18.46 -10.12 7.46
CA ALA A 134 17.58 -9.98 6.30
C ALA A 134 16.15 -9.58 6.71
N THR A 135 15.62 -10.18 7.78
CA THR A 135 14.32 -9.82 8.37
C THR A 135 14.30 -8.36 8.84
N LEU A 136 15.33 -7.91 9.52
CA LEU A 136 15.47 -6.51 9.96
C LEU A 136 15.50 -5.53 8.79
N VAL A 137 16.26 -5.85 7.74
CA VAL A 137 16.33 -5.03 6.52
C VAL A 137 14.97 -4.92 5.83
N LEU A 138 14.25 -6.03 5.71
CA LEU A 138 12.91 -6.04 5.11
C LEU A 138 11.90 -5.26 5.96
N ALA A 139 11.95 -5.42 7.28
CA ALA A 139 11.10 -4.69 8.21
C ALA A 139 11.38 -3.18 8.16
N LEU A 140 12.66 -2.78 8.12
CA LEU A 140 13.05 -1.38 7.99
C LEU A 140 12.61 -0.80 6.63
N ALA A 141 12.76 -1.57 5.55
CA ALA A 141 12.31 -1.16 4.23
C ALA A 141 10.79 -0.94 4.19
N ALA A 142 10.00 -1.79 4.86
CA ALA A 142 8.55 -1.62 5.00
C ALA A 142 8.20 -0.36 5.82
N ALA A 143 8.91 -0.10 6.92
CA ALA A 143 8.73 1.10 7.75
C ALA A 143 9.04 2.38 6.96
N VAL A 144 10.18 2.42 6.26
CA VAL A 144 10.58 3.56 5.42
C VAL A 144 9.54 3.83 4.33
N GLN A 145 9.03 2.80 3.67
CA GLN A 145 7.98 2.94 2.66
C GLN A 145 6.69 3.51 3.24
N THR A 146 6.30 3.03 4.42
CA THR A 146 5.10 3.51 5.12
C THR A 146 5.20 4.99 5.47
N VAL A 147 6.38 5.47 5.88
CA VAL A 147 6.62 6.87 6.27
C VAL A 147 6.75 7.79 5.04
N LYS A 148 7.48 7.38 4.00
CA LYS A 148 7.73 8.22 2.80
C LYS A 148 6.43 8.69 2.13
N THR A 149 5.43 7.84 2.05
CA THR A 149 4.16 8.14 1.39
C THR A 149 3.08 8.69 2.32
N TRP A 150 3.42 8.93 3.61
CA TRP A 150 2.47 9.37 4.63
C TRP A 150 1.80 10.72 4.34
N ARG A 151 2.61 11.70 3.90
CA ARG A 151 2.13 13.07 3.68
C ARG A 151 1.19 13.20 2.47
N ALA A 152 1.36 12.33 1.48
CA ALA A 152 0.55 12.34 0.26
C ALA A 152 -0.82 11.67 0.43
N ASP A 153 -1.05 10.93 1.53
CA ASP A 153 -2.27 10.13 1.70
C ASP A 153 -3.45 10.98 2.20
N LEU A 154 -4.49 11.09 1.40
CA LEU A 154 -5.71 11.83 1.70
C LEU A 154 -6.73 11.01 2.49
N VAL A 155 -6.65 9.67 2.42
CA VAL A 155 -7.64 8.77 3.01
C VAL A 155 -7.36 8.53 4.49
N ALA A 156 -8.22 9.03 5.39
CA ALA A 156 -8.05 8.87 6.85
C ALA A 156 -7.93 7.39 7.29
N ARG A 157 -8.61 6.48 6.59
CA ARG A 157 -8.52 5.04 6.83
C ARG A 157 -7.14 4.47 6.49
N ARG A 158 -6.53 4.86 5.36
CA ARG A 158 -5.17 4.47 4.99
C ARG A 158 -4.16 4.95 6.05
N ARG A 159 -4.34 6.15 6.61
CA ARG A 159 -3.48 6.67 7.68
C ARG A 159 -3.56 5.84 8.95
N ARG A 160 -4.75 5.39 9.37
CA ARG A 160 -4.91 4.49 10.54
C ARG A 160 -4.26 3.13 10.29
N LEU A 161 -4.42 2.57 9.09
CA LEU A 161 -3.76 1.33 8.71
C LEU A 161 -2.23 1.47 8.73
N ARG A 162 -1.69 2.61 8.26
CA ARG A 162 -0.24 2.90 8.34
C ARG A 162 0.28 2.95 9.77
N LEU A 163 -0.46 3.57 10.69
CA LEU A 163 -0.10 3.60 12.11
C LEU A 163 -0.05 2.19 12.71
N ALA A 164 -1.07 1.38 12.45
CA ALA A 164 -1.11 -0.02 12.91
C ALA A 164 0.07 -0.81 12.32
N MET A 165 0.36 -0.67 11.04
CA MET A 165 1.49 -1.32 10.37
C MET A 165 2.84 -0.87 10.94
N LEU A 166 3.01 0.42 11.20
CA LEU A 166 4.24 0.94 11.80
C LEU A 166 4.43 0.38 13.21
N ALA A 167 3.37 0.32 14.02
CA ALA A 167 3.41 -0.26 15.37
C ALA A 167 3.80 -1.76 15.32
N ILE A 168 3.16 -2.55 14.43
CA ILE A 168 3.50 -3.96 14.21
C ILE A 168 4.97 -4.12 13.81
N ASN A 169 5.44 -3.25 12.91
CA ASN A 169 6.83 -3.26 12.45
C ASN A 169 7.83 -2.97 13.57
N VAL A 170 7.56 -1.98 14.42
CA VAL A 170 8.40 -1.66 15.59
C VAL A 170 8.48 -2.85 16.54
N VAL A 171 7.34 -3.51 16.81
CA VAL A 171 7.31 -4.71 17.64
C VAL A 171 8.12 -5.85 17.02
N LEU A 172 7.98 -6.07 15.70
CA LEU A 172 8.75 -7.09 14.98
C LEU A 172 10.25 -6.81 15.04
N ILE A 173 10.68 -5.58 14.77
CA ILE A 173 12.09 -5.16 14.84
C ILE A 173 12.64 -5.38 16.26
N ALA A 174 11.91 -4.95 17.29
CA ALA A 174 12.30 -5.13 18.68
C ALA A 174 12.45 -6.62 19.04
N THR A 175 11.49 -7.44 18.64
CA THR A 175 11.51 -8.89 18.91
C THR A 175 12.70 -9.57 18.23
N VAL A 176 12.96 -9.27 16.95
CA VAL A 176 14.08 -9.86 16.21
C VAL A 176 15.43 -9.36 16.75
N ALA A 177 15.51 -8.07 17.12
CA ALA A 177 16.72 -7.52 17.73
C ALA A 177 17.04 -8.21 19.08
N VAL A 178 16.06 -8.30 19.96
CA VAL A 178 16.23 -8.97 21.26
C VAL A 178 16.62 -10.44 21.08
N ALA A 179 15.92 -11.19 20.21
CA ALA A 179 16.22 -12.59 19.95
C ALA A 179 17.61 -12.80 19.31
N GLY A 180 18.00 -11.89 18.39
CA GLY A 180 19.30 -11.96 17.69
C GLY A 180 20.50 -11.62 18.59
N PHE A 181 20.37 -10.63 19.48
CA PHE A 181 21.45 -10.18 20.35
C PHE A 181 21.56 -11.02 21.65
N ALA A 182 20.43 -11.46 22.21
CA ALA A 182 20.44 -12.20 23.47
C ALA A 182 20.83 -13.67 23.34
N ALA A 183 21.13 -14.17 22.15
CA ALA A 183 21.33 -15.60 21.83
C ALA A 183 20.22 -16.51 22.39
N ILE A 184 19.04 -15.92 22.65
CA ILE A 184 17.88 -16.64 23.13
C ILE A 184 17.36 -17.44 21.94
N PRO A 185 17.19 -18.77 22.07
CA PRO A 185 16.56 -19.56 21.02
C PRO A 185 15.20 -18.92 20.70
N VAL A 186 15.00 -18.45 19.47
CA VAL A 186 13.72 -17.89 19.04
C VAL A 186 12.63 -18.88 19.44
N ALA A 187 11.80 -18.45 20.37
CA ALA A 187 10.62 -19.11 20.92
C ALA A 187 10.61 -20.64 20.74
N VAL A 188 11.23 -21.37 21.64
CA VAL A 188 10.99 -22.80 21.77
C VAL A 188 9.49 -22.96 22.04
N PRO A 189 8.72 -23.69 21.21
CA PRO A 189 7.32 -23.96 21.49
C PRO A 189 7.16 -24.53 22.90
N GLY A 190 6.25 -23.95 23.68
CA GLY A 190 6.05 -24.35 25.08
C GLY A 190 6.95 -23.63 26.06
N ALA A 191 7.81 -22.69 25.68
CA ALA A 191 8.53 -21.84 26.63
C ALA A 191 7.56 -20.86 27.32
N PRO A 192 7.88 -20.42 28.58
CA PRO A 192 7.03 -19.50 29.34
C PRO A 192 6.84 -18.10 28.73
N GLY A 193 7.26 -17.88 27.48
CA GLY A 193 7.08 -16.66 26.72
C GLY A 193 6.10 -16.77 25.54
N SER A 194 5.34 -17.87 25.40
CA SER A 194 4.41 -18.06 24.27
C SER A 194 3.17 -17.16 24.36
N LEU A 195 2.68 -16.87 25.55
CA LEU A 195 1.48 -16.08 25.79
C LEU A 195 1.56 -14.64 25.22
N PRO A 196 2.65 -13.85 25.39
CA PRO A 196 2.79 -12.55 24.74
C PRO A 196 2.75 -12.63 23.22
N THR A 197 3.30 -13.70 22.64
CA THR A 197 3.27 -13.94 21.19
C THR A 197 1.84 -14.23 20.70
N ALA A 198 1.10 -15.07 21.44
CA ALA A 198 -0.30 -15.37 21.14
C ALA A 198 -1.19 -14.13 21.24
N LEU A 199 -0.98 -13.31 22.26
CA LEU A 199 -1.70 -12.05 22.46
C LEU A 199 -1.37 -11.05 21.33
N GLY A 200 -0.09 -10.88 21.00
CA GLY A 200 0.34 -10.03 19.91
C GLY A 200 -0.29 -10.43 18.56
N LEU A 201 -0.31 -11.73 18.27
CA LEU A 201 -0.92 -12.27 17.06
C LEU A 201 -2.45 -12.04 17.04
N PHE A 202 -3.13 -12.22 18.16
CA PHE A 202 -4.56 -11.94 18.29
C PHE A 202 -4.86 -10.46 18.07
N VAL A 203 -4.08 -9.55 18.65
CA VAL A 203 -4.22 -8.10 18.44
C VAL A 203 -4.02 -7.75 16.95
N VAL A 204 -3.00 -8.32 16.30
CA VAL A 204 -2.77 -8.10 14.85
C VAL A 204 -3.96 -8.61 14.02
N ALA A 205 -4.49 -9.79 14.32
CA ALA A 205 -5.63 -10.34 13.62
C ALA A 205 -6.88 -9.45 13.80
N MET A 206 -7.14 -9.00 15.03
CA MET A 206 -8.26 -8.08 15.33
C MET A 206 -8.13 -6.75 14.61
N LEU A 207 -6.94 -6.14 14.60
CA LEU A 207 -6.69 -4.89 13.85
C LEU A 207 -6.90 -5.08 12.34
N ALA A 208 -6.44 -6.19 11.77
CA ALA A 208 -6.67 -6.52 10.38
C ALA A 208 -8.17 -6.70 10.07
N GLY A 209 -8.90 -7.40 10.94
CA GLY A 209 -10.35 -7.57 10.85
C GLY A 209 -11.09 -6.24 10.92
N ILE A 210 -10.81 -5.41 11.92
CA ILE A 210 -11.41 -4.07 12.06
C ILE A 210 -11.13 -3.23 10.80
N CYS A 211 -9.91 -3.23 10.29
CA CYS A 211 -9.56 -2.51 9.06
C CYS A 211 -10.35 -3.00 7.83
N LEU A 212 -10.63 -4.30 7.73
CA LEU A 212 -11.41 -4.87 6.64
C LEU A 212 -12.90 -4.54 6.76
N PHE A 213 -13.49 -4.72 7.93
CA PHE A 213 -14.92 -4.56 8.16
C PHE A 213 -15.36 -3.11 8.37
N SER A 214 -14.45 -2.19 8.73
CA SER A 214 -14.72 -0.75 8.78
C SER A 214 -14.80 -0.09 7.39
N ALA A 215 -14.74 -0.86 6.30
CA ALA A 215 -14.99 -0.33 4.96
C ALA A 215 -16.49 -0.12 4.77
N PRO A 216 -16.97 1.10 4.47
CA PRO A 216 -18.37 1.28 4.08
C PRO A 216 -18.65 0.42 2.85
N ALA A 217 -19.79 -0.29 2.87
CA ALA A 217 -20.30 -1.13 1.77
C ALA A 217 -20.58 -0.35 0.47
N MET A 218 -20.42 0.96 0.48
CA MET A 218 -20.75 1.88 -0.61
C MET A 218 -19.87 1.75 -1.87
N ALA A 219 -18.64 1.25 -1.75
CA ALA A 219 -17.75 1.13 -2.93
C ALA A 219 -18.12 -0.06 -3.86
N VAL A 220 -18.99 -0.96 -3.42
CA VAL A 220 -19.42 -2.12 -4.22
C VAL A 220 -20.69 -1.80 -5.02
N ASN A 221 -21.56 -0.93 -4.50
CA ASN A 221 -22.79 -0.56 -5.19
C ASN A 221 -22.56 0.38 -6.37
N ASP A 222 -21.56 1.28 -6.31
CA ASP A 222 -21.28 2.21 -7.41
C ASP A 222 -20.67 1.51 -8.64
N ALA A 223 -19.86 0.47 -8.45
CA ALA A 223 -19.30 -0.31 -9.56
C ALA A 223 -20.35 -1.23 -10.20
N THR A 224 -21.30 -1.75 -9.41
CA THR A 224 -22.39 -2.63 -9.92
C THR A 224 -23.52 -1.81 -10.54
N ALA A 225 -23.80 -0.63 -10.04
CA ALA A 225 -24.74 0.31 -10.61
C ALA A 225 -24.26 0.88 -11.96
N ALA A 226 -22.94 1.16 -12.09
CA ALA A 226 -22.34 1.61 -13.34
C ALA A 226 -22.30 0.54 -14.45
N ILE A 227 -22.29 -0.75 -14.06
CA ILE A 227 -22.33 -1.89 -15.01
C ILE A 227 -23.78 -2.26 -15.36
N ALA A 228 -24.74 -2.07 -14.45
CA ALA A 228 -26.15 -2.39 -14.66
C ALA A 228 -26.91 -1.31 -15.44
N SER A 229 -26.45 -0.05 -15.40
CA SER A 229 -27.01 1.05 -16.18
C SER A 229 -26.22 1.27 -17.47
N GLY A 230 -26.44 0.42 -18.47
CA GLY A 230 -26.00 0.62 -19.86
C GLY A 230 -26.73 1.79 -20.55
N GLU A 231 -26.96 2.90 -19.86
CA GLU A 231 -27.59 4.10 -20.40
C GLU A 231 -26.69 5.33 -20.22
N ALA A 232 -25.96 5.64 -21.27
CA ALA A 232 -25.47 6.99 -21.51
C ALA A 232 -26.68 7.93 -21.70
N GLY A 233 -26.83 8.89 -20.79
CA GLY A 233 -27.64 10.07 -21.00
C GLY A 233 -28.97 10.12 -20.27
N ARG A 234 -28.96 10.46 -18.98
CA ARG A 234 -30.06 11.19 -18.32
C ARG A 234 -29.57 11.95 -17.08
N GLN A 235 -30.05 13.18 -16.96
CA GLN A 235 -29.86 14.09 -15.83
C GLN A 235 -30.26 13.46 -14.48
N PRO A 236 -29.60 13.82 -13.35
CA PRO A 236 -29.93 13.27 -12.05
C PRO A 236 -31.26 13.81 -11.53
N PRO A 237 -32.13 12.95 -10.96
CA PRO A 237 -33.34 13.40 -10.27
C PRO A 237 -33.00 14.01 -8.90
N ALA A 238 -33.81 14.99 -8.49
CA ALA A 238 -33.70 15.77 -7.28
C ALA A 238 -33.61 14.94 -5.99
N ALA A 239 -32.74 15.39 -5.11
CA ALA A 239 -32.35 14.74 -3.85
C ALA A 239 -33.46 14.72 -2.82
N GLY A 240 -33.76 13.50 -2.29
CA GLY A 240 -34.33 13.31 -0.96
C GLY A 240 -33.23 13.24 0.11
N PRO A 241 -33.50 13.51 1.40
CA PRO A 241 -32.49 13.64 2.43
C PRO A 241 -31.89 12.29 2.82
N ALA A 242 -30.66 11.98 2.34
CA ALA A 242 -29.88 10.84 2.78
C ALA A 242 -28.90 11.29 3.87
N ALA A 243 -29.07 10.75 5.06
CA ALA A 243 -28.22 10.96 6.22
C ALA A 243 -26.76 10.54 5.92
N GLY A 244 -25.82 11.46 6.13
CA GLY A 244 -24.39 11.17 6.19
C GLY A 244 -23.53 11.61 4.99
N ARG A 245 -24.05 12.28 3.99
CA ARG A 245 -23.24 12.92 2.94
C ARG A 245 -22.61 14.18 3.53
N VAL A 246 -21.31 14.13 3.77
CA VAL A 246 -20.57 15.35 4.11
C VAL A 246 -20.68 16.32 2.94
N VAL A 247 -21.36 17.42 3.15
CA VAL A 247 -21.50 18.49 2.15
C VAL A 247 -20.12 19.13 2.01
N VAL A 248 -19.39 18.73 0.97
CA VAL A 248 -18.13 19.39 0.62
C VAL A 248 -18.47 20.82 0.19
N ASP A 249 -17.80 21.80 0.79
CA ASP A 249 -18.06 23.22 0.53
C ASP A 249 -17.82 23.55 -0.96
N PRO A 250 -18.87 23.95 -1.71
CA PRO A 250 -18.75 24.24 -3.14
C PRO A 250 -17.86 25.47 -3.41
N ILE A 251 -17.71 26.35 -2.43
CA ILE A 251 -16.85 27.55 -2.53
C ILE A 251 -15.39 27.09 -2.49
N LEU A 252 -15.06 26.18 -1.58
CA LEU A 252 -13.73 25.61 -1.49
C LEU A 252 -13.34 24.88 -2.79
N LEU A 253 -14.25 24.09 -3.37
CA LEU A 253 -13.98 23.39 -4.64
C LEU A 253 -13.74 24.39 -5.78
N ARG A 254 -14.51 25.46 -5.89
CA ARG A 254 -14.30 26.50 -6.91
C ARG A 254 -12.98 27.24 -6.72
N ARG A 255 -12.60 27.59 -5.49
CA ARG A 255 -11.32 28.23 -5.18
C ARG A 255 -10.15 27.28 -5.50
N LEU A 256 -10.28 25.99 -5.19
CA LEU A 256 -9.31 24.97 -5.53
C LEU A 256 -9.16 24.81 -7.05
N ASP A 257 -10.27 24.74 -7.77
CA ASP A 257 -10.27 24.68 -9.23
C ASP A 257 -9.59 25.90 -9.86
N HIS A 258 -9.88 27.12 -9.36
CA HIS A 258 -9.22 28.34 -9.81
C HIS A 258 -7.69 28.29 -9.61
N LEU A 259 -7.20 27.84 -8.44
CA LEU A 259 -5.77 27.68 -8.19
C LEU A 259 -5.11 26.65 -9.13
N MET A 260 -5.84 25.61 -9.50
CA MET A 260 -5.32 24.59 -10.42
C MET A 260 -5.38 25.01 -11.88
N THR A 261 -6.50 25.56 -12.35
CA THR A 261 -6.71 25.86 -13.78
C THR A 261 -6.12 27.20 -14.20
N VAL A 262 -6.28 28.25 -13.38
CA VAL A 262 -5.86 29.62 -13.70
C VAL A 262 -4.44 29.89 -13.20
N GLU A 263 -4.17 29.68 -11.91
CA GLU A 263 -2.85 29.95 -11.32
C GLU A 263 -1.82 28.86 -11.62
N ARG A 264 -2.26 27.69 -12.10
CA ARG A 264 -1.43 26.52 -12.41
C ARG A 264 -0.48 26.15 -11.26
N THR A 265 -0.98 26.26 -10.02
CA THR A 265 -0.19 26.03 -8.80
C THR A 265 0.47 24.63 -8.79
N TYR A 266 -0.10 23.65 -9.51
CA TYR A 266 0.45 22.30 -9.64
C TYR A 266 1.86 22.26 -10.26
N ARG A 267 2.27 23.29 -11.02
CA ARG A 267 3.62 23.41 -11.61
C ARG A 267 4.68 23.65 -10.54
N GLN A 268 4.31 24.12 -9.37
CA GLN A 268 5.24 24.32 -8.28
C GLN A 268 5.89 22.98 -7.89
N GLU A 269 7.21 22.92 -7.99
CA GLU A 269 7.99 21.77 -7.62
C GLU A 269 7.82 21.46 -6.12
N GLY A 270 7.60 20.17 -5.80
CA GLY A 270 7.45 19.73 -4.40
C GLY A 270 6.20 20.25 -3.69
N LEU A 271 5.18 20.75 -4.40
CA LEU A 271 3.95 21.24 -3.78
C LEU A 271 3.36 20.22 -2.80
N ALA A 272 3.29 20.60 -1.53
CA ALA A 272 2.67 19.83 -0.47
C ALA A 272 1.23 20.29 -0.21
N ILE A 273 0.37 19.37 0.23
CA ILE A 273 -1.04 19.69 0.53
C ILE A 273 -1.19 20.76 1.60
N GLY A 274 -0.28 20.84 2.59
CA GLY A 274 -0.28 21.89 3.61
C GLY A 274 -0.05 23.27 3.01
N ALA A 275 0.85 23.41 2.01
CA ALA A 275 1.09 24.66 1.31
C ALA A 275 -0.14 25.09 0.50
N LEU A 276 -0.82 24.14 -0.15
CA LEU A 276 -2.05 24.43 -0.88
C LEU A 276 -3.21 24.81 0.07
N ALA A 277 -3.32 24.14 1.22
CA ALA A 277 -4.31 24.46 2.25
C ALA A 277 -4.11 25.87 2.81
N ALA A 278 -2.86 26.27 3.06
CA ALA A 278 -2.51 27.62 3.51
C ALA A 278 -2.89 28.69 2.47
N ARG A 279 -2.72 28.44 1.17
CA ARG A 279 -3.16 29.36 0.09
C ARG A 279 -4.68 29.52 0.02
N LEU A 280 -5.41 28.46 0.35
CA LEU A 280 -6.87 28.45 0.39
C LEU A 280 -7.45 29.01 1.69
N ASP A 281 -6.58 29.27 2.68
CA ASP A 281 -6.94 29.66 4.04
C ASP A 281 -7.91 28.66 4.69
N VAL A 282 -7.59 27.37 4.57
CA VAL A 282 -8.36 26.29 5.17
C VAL A 282 -7.45 25.31 5.92
N PRO A 283 -7.96 24.67 6.98
CA PRO A 283 -7.22 23.57 7.63
C PRO A 283 -6.95 22.43 6.65
N GLU A 284 -5.74 21.86 6.71
CA GLU A 284 -5.29 20.77 5.81
C GLU A 284 -6.28 19.59 5.76
N HIS A 285 -6.92 19.24 6.90
CA HIS A 285 -7.86 18.13 6.95
C HIS A 285 -9.12 18.41 6.11
N ARG A 286 -9.59 19.67 6.01
CA ARG A 286 -10.73 20.05 5.16
C ARG A 286 -10.37 19.96 3.68
N LEU A 287 -9.17 20.39 3.30
CA LEU A 287 -8.71 20.24 1.92
C LEU A 287 -8.54 18.78 1.53
N ARG A 288 -7.99 17.94 2.44
CA ARG A 288 -7.93 16.48 2.23
C ARG A 288 -9.31 15.88 1.98
N GLN A 289 -10.29 16.27 2.77
CA GLN A 289 -11.66 15.81 2.64
C GLN A 289 -12.27 16.26 1.30
N ALA A 290 -12.10 17.53 0.92
CA ALA A 290 -12.60 18.05 -0.34
C ALA A 290 -12.02 17.32 -1.56
N ILE A 291 -10.71 17.04 -1.58
CA ILE A 291 -10.06 16.32 -2.68
C ILE A 291 -10.45 14.85 -2.69
N ASN A 292 -10.59 14.20 -1.52
CA ASN A 292 -10.94 12.78 -1.44
C ASN A 292 -12.43 12.53 -1.70
N GLU A 293 -13.30 13.18 -0.91
CA GLU A 293 -14.74 12.92 -0.92
C GLU A 293 -15.46 13.74 -1.99
N GLY A 294 -14.95 14.95 -2.29
CA GLY A 294 -15.53 15.83 -3.31
C GLY A 294 -15.08 15.50 -4.72
N LEU A 295 -13.77 15.23 -4.91
CA LEU A 295 -13.18 14.99 -6.22
C LEU A 295 -12.78 13.52 -6.46
N GLY A 296 -12.91 12.64 -5.47
CA GLY A 296 -12.68 11.19 -5.60
C GLY A 296 -11.22 10.73 -5.64
N TYR A 297 -10.25 11.62 -5.37
CA TYR A 297 -8.83 11.24 -5.43
C TYR A 297 -8.36 10.56 -4.14
N ARG A 298 -7.68 9.42 -4.28
CA ARG A 298 -7.15 8.63 -3.15
C ARG A 298 -5.93 9.24 -2.51
N ASN A 299 -5.09 9.95 -3.28
CA ASN A 299 -3.90 10.62 -2.79
C ASN A 299 -3.67 11.95 -3.51
N PHE A 300 -2.91 12.83 -2.86
CA PHE A 300 -2.64 14.18 -3.35
C PHE A 300 -1.78 14.19 -4.62
N ASN A 301 -0.87 13.23 -4.76
CA ASN A 301 -0.05 13.13 -5.96
C ASN A 301 -0.90 12.74 -7.18
N ALA A 302 -1.88 11.84 -7.03
CA ALA A 302 -2.81 11.49 -8.12
C ALA A 302 -3.64 12.72 -8.54
N PHE A 303 -4.10 13.53 -7.57
CA PHE A 303 -4.77 14.79 -7.84
C PHE A 303 -3.88 15.77 -8.63
N LEU A 304 -2.64 16.01 -8.21
CA LEU A 304 -1.70 16.89 -8.94
C LEU A 304 -1.32 16.32 -10.30
N ASN A 305 -1.07 15.03 -10.38
CA ASN A 305 -0.60 14.40 -11.62
C ASN A 305 -1.61 14.54 -12.75
N ARG A 306 -2.92 14.53 -12.47
CA ARG A 306 -3.93 14.77 -13.49
C ARG A 306 -3.70 16.10 -14.23
N TYR A 307 -3.51 17.20 -13.50
CA TYR A 307 -3.27 18.53 -14.09
C TYR A 307 -1.91 18.60 -14.79
N ARG A 308 -0.87 18.02 -14.16
CA ARG A 308 0.49 17.98 -14.72
C ARG A 308 0.57 17.18 -16.01
N ILE A 309 -0.11 16.03 -16.07
CA ILE A 309 -0.13 15.20 -17.29
C ILE A 309 -0.93 15.87 -18.38
N GLU A 310 -2.05 16.51 -18.07
CA GLU A 310 -2.82 17.24 -19.09
C GLU A 310 -2.02 18.41 -19.68
N ASP A 311 -1.32 19.18 -18.83
CA ASP A 311 -0.40 20.24 -19.26
C ASP A 311 0.73 19.69 -20.14
N ALA A 312 1.34 18.58 -19.77
CA ALA A 312 2.36 17.92 -20.56
C ALA A 312 1.82 17.34 -21.89
N ARG A 313 0.58 16.82 -21.90
CA ARG A 313 -0.08 16.35 -23.12
C ARG A 313 -0.24 17.48 -24.14
N LEU A 314 -0.70 18.65 -23.69
CA LEU A 314 -0.83 19.83 -24.53
C LEU A 314 0.53 20.25 -25.10
N ALA A 315 1.57 20.31 -24.26
CA ALA A 315 2.92 20.65 -24.68
C ALA A 315 3.53 19.63 -25.68
N LEU A 316 3.28 18.34 -25.47
CA LEU A 316 3.76 17.27 -26.36
C LEU A 316 3.02 17.24 -27.71
N SER A 317 1.80 17.75 -27.78
CA SER A 317 0.99 17.85 -29.02
C SER A 317 1.26 19.14 -29.79
N ASP A 318 1.93 20.11 -29.17
CA ASP A 318 2.21 21.39 -29.77
C ASP A 318 3.40 21.29 -30.78
N VAL A 319 3.14 21.55 -32.02
CA VAL A 319 4.14 21.53 -33.12
C VAL A 319 5.28 22.51 -32.85
N THR A 320 5.00 23.64 -32.19
CA THR A 320 6.02 24.65 -31.85
C THR A 320 7.01 24.16 -30.81
N GLN A 321 6.61 23.16 -29.99
CA GLN A 321 7.43 22.55 -28.98
C GLN A 321 8.05 21.20 -29.39
N ARG A 322 8.03 20.88 -30.67
CA ARG A 322 8.53 19.62 -31.22
C ARG A 322 9.96 19.30 -30.81
N GLU A 323 10.84 20.27 -30.77
CA GLU A 323 12.27 20.13 -30.45
C GLU A 323 12.55 20.24 -28.93
N VAL A 324 11.54 20.60 -28.10
CA VAL A 324 11.73 20.71 -26.65
C VAL A 324 11.91 19.31 -26.05
N PRO A 325 12.98 19.06 -25.29
CA PRO A 325 13.19 17.76 -24.65
C PRO A 325 12.01 17.35 -23.75
N VAL A 326 11.66 16.06 -23.77
CA VAL A 326 10.59 15.51 -22.90
C VAL A 326 10.88 15.76 -21.41
N LEU A 327 12.15 15.77 -21.02
CA LEU A 327 12.57 16.11 -19.66
C LEU A 327 12.19 17.56 -19.31
N THR A 328 12.42 18.51 -20.20
CA THR A 328 12.05 19.92 -19.96
C THR A 328 10.55 20.07 -19.78
N ILE A 329 9.74 19.46 -20.66
CA ILE A 329 8.27 19.46 -20.53
C ILE A 329 7.84 18.84 -19.20
N ALA A 330 8.48 17.77 -18.76
CA ALA A 330 8.18 17.15 -17.48
C ALA A 330 8.46 18.09 -16.28
N MET A 331 9.60 18.82 -16.32
CA MET A 331 9.97 19.80 -15.30
C MET A 331 9.01 21.00 -15.29
N ASP A 332 8.68 21.54 -16.47
CA ASP A 332 7.75 22.65 -16.62
C ASP A 332 6.34 22.31 -16.14
N ALA A 333 5.93 21.05 -16.30
CA ALA A 333 4.69 20.53 -15.73
C ALA A 333 4.75 20.31 -14.21
N GLY A 334 5.92 20.50 -13.54
CA GLY A 334 6.10 20.42 -12.10
C GLY A 334 6.56 19.05 -11.57
N PHE A 335 7.06 18.16 -12.44
CA PHE A 335 7.70 16.92 -11.97
C PHE A 335 9.16 17.18 -11.58
N GLN A 336 9.64 16.50 -10.54
CA GLN A 336 11.01 16.64 -10.06
C GLN A 336 12.02 15.77 -10.82
N SER A 337 11.55 14.80 -11.60
CA SER A 337 12.40 13.93 -12.41
C SER A 337 11.59 13.17 -13.46
N ILE A 338 12.29 12.69 -14.51
CA ILE A 338 11.69 11.98 -15.64
C ILE A 338 11.04 10.63 -15.25
N GLY A 339 11.52 9.96 -14.23
CA GLY A 339 11.02 8.64 -13.82
C GLY A 339 9.57 8.65 -13.33
N PRO A 340 9.20 9.46 -12.33
CA PRO A 340 7.82 9.67 -11.90
C PRO A 340 6.92 10.18 -13.03
N PHE A 341 7.42 11.11 -13.88
CA PHE A 341 6.67 11.60 -15.02
C PHE A 341 6.31 10.48 -16.00
N ASN A 342 7.28 9.68 -16.47
CA ASN A 342 7.01 8.60 -17.42
C ASN A 342 6.00 7.57 -16.89
N ARG A 343 6.07 7.26 -15.58
CA ARG A 343 5.11 6.34 -14.96
C ARG A 343 3.72 6.94 -14.91
N ALA A 344 3.58 8.19 -14.44
CA ALA A 344 2.31 8.87 -14.35
C ALA A 344 1.68 9.08 -15.74
N PHE A 345 2.50 9.51 -16.73
CA PHE A 345 2.04 9.72 -18.08
C PHE A 345 1.53 8.44 -18.73
N LYS A 346 2.29 7.34 -18.62
CA LYS A 346 1.88 6.04 -19.15
C LYS A 346 0.64 5.47 -18.43
N ALA A 347 0.51 5.71 -17.13
CA ALA A 347 -0.67 5.27 -16.37
C ALA A 347 -1.95 6.01 -16.82
N GLU A 348 -1.85 7.30 -17.16
CA GLU A 348 -2.99 8.13 -17.57
C GLU A 348 -3.34 7.98 -19.06
N THR A 349 -2.33 7.85 -19.93
CA THR A 349 -2.51 7.87 -21.39
C THR A 349 -2.38 6.51 -22.06
N GLY A 350 -1.86 5.50 -21.34
CA GLY A 350 -1.55 4.17 -21.90
C GLY A 350 -0.23 4.11 -22.67
N MET A 351 0.38 5.25 -23.02
CA MET A 351 1.57 5.38 -23.87
C MET A 351 2.72 6.08 -23.15
N THR A 352 3.95 5.87 -23.64
CA THR A 352 5.08 6.71 -23.18
C THR A 352 4.98 8.13 -23.75
N PRO A 353 5.56 9.15 -23.09
CA PRO A 353 5.55 10.53 -23.60
C PRO A 353 6.11 10.66 -25.02
N THR A 354 7.14 9.89 -25.34
CA THR A 354 7.77 9.90 -26.67
C THR A 354 6.86 9.28 -27.74
N GLU A 355 6.19 8.17 -27.42
CA GLU A 355 5.20 7.54 -28.31
C GLU A 355 4.02 8.48 -28.54
N PHE A 356 3.52 9.11 -27.48
CA PHE A 356 2.42 10.07 -27.54
C PHE A 356 2.77 11.28 -28.43
N ARG A 357 3.95 11.89 -28.23
CA ARG A 357 4.43 13.00 -29.08
C ARG A 357 4.46 12.60 -30.53
N ARG A 358 5.05 11.45 -30.84
CA ARG A 358 5.15 10.97 -32.23
C ARG A 358 3.78 10.78 -32.85
N GLU A 359 2.84 10.21 -32.16
CA GLU A 359 1.48 9.99 -32.64
C GLU A 359 0.71 11.31 -32.80
N ALA A 360 0.78 12.20 -31.83
CA ALA A 360 0.10 13.50 -31.85
C ALA A 360 0.59 14.37 -33.00
N LEU A 361 1.91 14.42 -33.27
CA LEU A 361 2.50 15.22 -34.34
C LEU A 361 2.39 14.56 -35.73
N SER A 362 2.05 13.29 -35.83
CA SER A 362 1.82 12.60 -37.10
C SER A 362 0.37 12.69 -37.59
N ARG A 363 -0.57 13.16 -36.78
CA ARG A 363 -1.97 13.37 -37.21
C ARG A 363 -2.10 14.64 -38.05
N PRO A 364 -2.68 14.58 -39.26
CA PRO A 364 -2.78 15.73 -40.16
C PRO A 364 -3.60 16.91 -39.63
N ASP A 365 -4.49 16.69 -38.63
CA ASP A 365 -5.36 17.73 -38.06
C ASP A 365 -4.65 18.66 -37.05
N SER A 366 -3.37 18.46 -36.76
CA SER A 366 -2.62 19.28 -35.79
C SER A 366 -2.35 20.71 -36.27
N ALA A 367 -2.63 21.01 -37.53
CA ALA A 367 -2.41 22.33 -38.13
C ALA A 367 -3.56 23.33 -37.87
N GLU A 368 -4.76 22.89 -37.50
CA GLU A 368 -5.94 23.76 -37.33
C GLU A 368 -6.18 24.25 -35.90
N LEU A 369 -5.44 23.80 -34.90
CA LEU A 369 -5.58 24.25 -33.52
C LEU A 369 -4.67 25.43 -33.12
N SER A 370 -4.11 26.17 -34.09
CA SER A 370 -3.45 27.45 -33.79
C SER A 370 -4.53 28.51 -33.50
N PRO A 371 -4.48 29.20 -32.35
CA PRO A 371 -5.41 30.29 -32.07
C PRO A 371 -5.23 31.39 -33.13
N PRO A 372 -6.29 32.05 -33.58
CA PRO A 372 -6.21 33.07 -34.62
C PRO A 372 -5.25 34.17 -34.19
N ARG A 373 -4.25 34.45 -35.03
CA ARG A 373 -3.33 35.58 -34.92
C ARG A 373 -4.19 36.84 -34.88
N ARG A 374 -4.26 37.50 -33.70
CA ARG A 374 -4.81 38.88 -33.65
C ARG A 374 -3.87 39.77 -34.43
N GLU A 375 -4.26 40.13 -35.63
CA GLU A 375 -3.69 41.27 -36.34
C GLU A 375 -4.08 42.52 -35.54
N ILE A 376 -3.04 43.20 -35.03
CA ILE A 376 -3.15 44.54 -34.47
C ILE A 376 -3.04 45.49 -35.67
N GLY A 377 -4.20 46.03 -36.08
CA GLY A 377 -4.28 47.17 -36.95
C GLY A 377 -4.35 48.45 -36.10
#